data_9e0195506126d08c5d3196d06ae6ecd1
#
_entry.id   9e0195506126d08c5d3196d06ae6ecd1
#
_cell.length_a   1.000
_cell.length_b   1.000
_cell.length_c   1.000
_cell.angle_alpha   90.00
_cell.angle_beta   90.00
_cell.angle_gamma   90.00
#
_symmetry.space_group_name_H-M   'P 1'
#
loop_
_entity.id
_entity.type
_entity.pdbx_description
1 polymer ?
#
loop_
_entity_poly.entity_id
_entity_poly.type
_entity_poly.pdbx_seq_one_letter_code
_entity_poly.pdbx_strand_id
1 'polypeptide(L)'
;MKNTLIVYSSIDGHTKKISTKIAEYLSESNNVDLASLLEAKTLSLKNYQQIIIGASIRYGNYRKDLFEFIEKNLDDLNEKENAFFSVNVVARKSEKNTAESNPYVNKFLKTTKWKPKNLDVFAGVVDYPVYNFFDKFMIRLIMWILSLIHISEPTRPRL
;
A
#
# COMPACT_ATOMS: atom_id res chain seq x y z
N MET A 1 18.92 10.23 0.46
CA MET A 1 17.47 10.01 0.60
C MET A 1 16.95 9.20 -0.58
N LYS A 2 16.11 8.24 -0.32
CA LYS A 2 15.45 7.49 -1.38
C LYS A 2 14.28 8.30 -1.94
N ASN A 3 14.05 8.13 -3.24
CA ASN A 3 12.85 8.64 -3.87
C ASN A 3 11.77 7.56 -3.83
N THR A 4 10.67 7.85 -3.17
CA THR A 4 9.56 6.93 -2.99
C THR A 4 8.32 7.46 -3.68
N LEU A 5 7.66 6.62 -4.45
CA LEU A 5 6.37 6.94 -5.05
C LEU A 5 5.29 6.13 -4.34
N ILE A 6 4.25 6.81 -3.92
CA ILE A 6 3.05 6.16 -3.38
C ILE A 6 1.92 6.40 -4.37
N VAL A 7 1.37 5.31 -4.89
CA VAL A 7 0.24 5.35 -5.83
C VAL A 7 -0.99 4.81 -5.12
N TYR A 8 -2.09 5.54 -5.19
CA TYR A 8 -3.34 5.07 -4.59
C TYR A 8 -4.46 4.98 -5.61
N SER A 9 -5.23 3.90 -5.51
CA SER A 9 -6.47 3.70 -6.23
C SER A 9 -7.59 3.77 -5.21
N SER A 10 -8.29 4.90 -5.17
CA SER A 10 -9.30 5.17 -4.14
C SER A 10 -10.62 5.56 -4.78
N ILE A 11 -11.70 5.04 -4.23
CA ILE A 11 -13.05 5.35 -4.70
C ILE A 11 -13.76 6.26 -3.68
N ASP A 12 -13.56 5.99 -2.40
CA ASP A 12 -14.24 6.69 -1.30
C ASP A 12 -13.31 7.59 -0.48
N GLY A 13 -12.04 7.69 -0.85
CA GLY A 13 -11.07 8.54 -0.17
C GLY A 13 -10.32 7.91 0.98
N HIS A 14 -10.68 6.71 1.42
CA HIS A 14 -9.99 6.06 2.55
C HIS A 14 -8.57 5.66 2.20
N THR A 15 -8.38 5.11 1.01
CA THR A 15 -7.05 4.74 0.53
C THR A 15 -6.14 5.96 0.41
N LYS A 16 -6.69 7.08 -0.04
CA LYS A 16 -5.95 8.34 -0.12
C LYS A 16 -5.52 8.82 1.26
N LYS A 17 -6.39 8.72 2.26
CA LYS A 17 -6.06 9.12 3.63
C LYS A 17 -4.93 8.27 4.20
N ILE A 18 -4.98 6.97 3.99
CA ILE A 18 -3.93 6.06 4.45
C ILE A 18 -2.62 6.36 3.72
N SER A 19 -2.68 6.56 2.41
CA SER A 19 -1.51 6.89 1.60
C SER A 19 -0.87 8.20 2.05
N THR A 20 -1.69 9.20 2.38
CA THR A 20 -1.22 10.48 2.89
C THR A 20 -0.48 10.31 4.22
N LYS A 21 -1.00 9.49 5.11
CA LYS A 21 -0.33 9.20 6.39
C LYS A 21 1.01 8.50 6.18
N ILE A 22 1.05 7.53 5.28
CA ILE A 22 2.30 6.85 4.95
C ILE A 22 3.32 7.86 4.40
N ALA A 23 2.87 8.74 3.50
CA ALA A 23 3.72 9.78 2.93
C ALA A 23 4.29 10.71 4.00
N GLU A 24 3.47 11.13 4.95
CA GLU A 24 3.90 12.00 6.04
C GLU A 24 5.03 11.36 6.87
N TYR A 25 4.86 10.10 7.23
CA TYR A 25 5.88 9.38 8.03
C TYR A 25 7.16 9.13 7.24
N LEU A 26 7.04 8.71 5.99
CA LEU A 26 8.21 8.40 5.16
C LEU A 26 8.96 9.66 4.75
N SER A 27 8.31 10.82 4.68
CA SER A 27 8.93 12.08 4.29
C SER A 27 10.02 12.55 5.27
N GLU A 28 10.05 12.01 6.46
CA GLU A 28 11.10 12.32 7.43
C GLU A 28 12.47 11.78 6.98
N SER A 29 12.49 10.70 6.21
CA SER A 29 13.74 10.06 5.77
C SER A 29 13.84 9.86 4.26
N ASN A 30 12.79 10.16 3.50
CA ASN A 30 12.75 9.93 2.07
C ASN A 30 12.15 11.13 1.34
N ASN A 31 12.44 11.23 0.04
CA ASN A 31 11.68 12.12 -0.84
C ASN A 31 10.45 11.33 -1.30
N VAL A 32 9.27 11.83 -1.00
CA VAL A 32 8.03 11.09 -1.26
C VAL A 32 7.13 11.87 -2.19
N ASP A 33 6.74 11.23 -3.29
CA ASP A 33 5.68 11.72 -4.16
C ASP A 33 4.44 10.87 -3.97
N LEU A 34 3.30 11.52 -3.86
CA LEU A 34 2.00 10.88 -3.68
C LEU A 34 1.15 11.17 -4.92
N ALA A 35 0.66 10.12 -5.56
CA ALA A 35 -0.11 10.26 -6.78
C ALA A 35 -1.30 9.32 -6.80
N SER A 36 -2.42 9.79 -7.36
CA SER A 36 -3.51 8.89 -7.70
C SER A 36 -3.09 7.97 -8.84
N LEU A 37 -3.84 6.90 -9.03
CA LEU A 37 -3.59 5.99 -10.15
C LEU A 37 -3.61 6.72 -11.50
N LEU A 38 -4.53 7.66 -11.68
CA LEU A 38 -4.62 8.45 -12.90
C LEU A 38 -3.39 9.32 -13.10
N GLU A 39 -2.94 10.00 -12.06
CA GLU A 39 -1.74 10.84 -12.11
C GLU A 39 -0.49 10.00 -12.36
N ALA A 40 -0.41 8.82 -11.76
CA ALA A 40 0.74 7.93 -11.88
C ALA A 40 0.94 7.40 -13.30
N LYS A 41 -0.11 7.37 -14.12
CA LYS A 41 0.00 6.94 -15.51
C LYS A 41 0.96 7.81 -16.33
N THR A 42 1.16 9.05 -15.93
CA THR A 42 2.05 9.99 -16.62
C THR A 42 3.46 10.00 -16.03
N LEU A 43 3.71 9.29 -14.95
CA LEU A 43 4.99 9.28 -14.29
C LEU A 43 5.85 8.12 -14.75
N SER A 44 7.18 8.34 -14.81
CA SER A 44 8.13 7.27 -15.03
C SER A 44 8.54 6.68 -13.69
N LEU A 45 8.35 5.38 -13.52
CA LEU A 45 8.73 4.69 -12.28
C LEU A 45 10.25 4.57 -12.14
N LYS A 46 10.99 4.79 -13.20
CA LYS A 46 12.47 4.69 -13.19
C LYS A 46 13.13 5.68 -12.25
N ASN A 47 12.46 6.78 -11.95
CA ASN A 47 12.98 7.82 -11.08
C ASN A 47 12.88 7.51 -9.59
N TYR A 48 12.26 6.39 -9.24
CA TYR A 48 12.01 6.02 -7.86
C TYR A 48 12.75 4.75 -7.48
N GLN A 49 13.25 4.68 -6.25
CA GLN A 49 13.88 3.49 -5.71
C GLN A 49 12.88 2.60 -4.97
N GLN A 50 11.78 3.18 -4.51
CA GLN A 50 10.73 2.45 -3.79
C GLN A 50 9.36 2.85 -4.30
N ILE A 51 8.50 1.86 -4.50
CA ILE A 51 7.13 2.08 -4.99
C ILE A 51 6.16 1.38 -4.07
N ILE A 52 5.18 2.13 -3.58
CA ILE A 52 4.12 1.62 -2.72
C ILE A 52 2.81 1.85 -3.44
N ILE A 53 2.00 0.80 -3.57
CA ILE A 53 0.69 0.88 -4.21
C ILE A 53 -0.37 0.51 -3.18
N GLY A 54 -1.36 1.37 -3.04
CA GLY A 54 -2.53 1.12 -2.21
C GLY A 54 -3.80 1.10 -3.04
N ALA A 55 -4.70 0.18 -2.73
CA ALA A 55 -5.94 0.04 -3.47
C ALA A 55 -7.10 -0.39 -2.59
N SER A 56 -8.27 0.13 -2.89
CA SER A 56 -9.51 -0.25 -2.22
C SER A 56 -10.34 -1.19 -3.08
N ILE A 57 -11.24 -1.91 -2.41
CA ILE A 57 -12.20 -2.82 -3.03
C ILE A 57 -13.53 -2.10 -3.18
N ARG A 58 -14.15 -2.27 -4.34
CA ARG A 58 -15.53 -1.84 -4.57
C ARG A 58 -16.28 -2.95 -5.30
N TYR A 59 -17.46 -3.28 -4.81
CA TYR A 59 -18.27 -4.38 -5.36
C TYR A 59 -17.48 -5.68 -5.49
N GLY A 60 -16.65 -5.97 -4.49
CA GLY A 60 -15.87 -7.19 -4.45
C GLY A 60 -14.65 -7.25 -5.35
N ASN A 61 -14.29 -6.15 -6.01
CA ASN A 61 -13.19 -6.12 -6.96
C ASN A 61 -12.30 -4.91 -6.80
N TYR A 62 -11.03 -5.06 -7.17
CA TYR A 62 -10.17 -3.94 -7.43
C TYR A 62 -10.48 -3.35 -8.81
N ARG A 63 -10.11 -2.10 -9.01
CA ARG A 63 -10.32 -1.44 -10.29
C ARG A 63 -9.48 -2.12 -11.38
N LYS A 64 -10.04 -2.21 -12.57
CA LYS A 64 -9.36 -2.79 -13.73
C LYS A 64 -8.07 -2.02 -14.07
N ASP A 65 -8.11 -0.70 -14.00
CA ASP A 65 -6.94 0.13 -14.33
C ASP A 65 -5.78 -0.05 -13.37
N LEU A 66 -6.01 -0.54 -12.14
CA LEU A 66 -4.94 -0.93 -11.24
C LEU A 66 -4.10 -2.06 -11.86
N PHE A 67 -4.75 -3.09 -12.36
CA PHE A 67 -4.05 -4.22 -12.99
C PHE A 67 -3.33 -3.82 -14.26
N GLU A 68 -3.94 -2.93 -15.06
CA GLU A 68 -3.31 -2.39 -16.26
C GLU A 68 -2.04 -1.62 -15.93
N PHE A 69 -2.07 -0.80 -14.89
CA PHE A 69 -0.93 -0.04 -14.42
C PHE A 69 0.20 -0.97 -13.95
N ILE A 70 -0.13 -1.98 -13.17
CA ILE A 70 0.83 -2.95 -12.66
C ILE A 70 1.49 -3.70 -13.81
N GLU A 71 0.70 -4.18 -14.76
CA GLU A 71 1.23 -4.94 -15.90
C GLU A 71 2.16 -4.09 -16.76
N LYS A 72 1.78 -2.85 -17.03
CA LYS A 72 2.60 -1.91 -17.79
C LYS A 72 3.96 -1.64 -17.13
N ASN A 73 4.00 -1.63 -15.80
CA ASN A 73 5.20 -1.27 -15.04
C ASN A 73 5.81 -2.47 -14.30
N LEU A 74 5.49 -3.67 -14.71
CA LEU A 74 5.86 -4.89 -14.00
C LEU A 74 7.38 -5.03 -13.79
N ASP A 75 8.17 -4.72 -14.82
CA ASP A 75 9.63 -4.83 -14.73
C ASP A 75 10.20 -3.86 -13.70
N ASP A 76 9.74 -2.62 -13.72
CA ASP A 76 10.17 -1.63 -12.74
C ASP A 76 9.75 -2.02 -11.33
N LEU A 77 8.54 -2.52 -11.16
CA LEU A 77 8.06 -2.97 -9.85
C LEU A 77 8.90 -4.12 -9.31
N ASN A 78 9.24 -5.08 -10.16
CA ASN A 78 10.02 -6.24 -9.72
C ASN A 78 11.47 -5.89 -9.37
N GLU A 79 12.05 -4.89 -10.02
CA GLU A 79 13.43 -4.48 -9.75
C GLU A 79 13.59 -3.65 -8.48
N LYS A 80 12.56 -2.90 -8.11
CA LYS A 80 12.63 -1.92 -7.04
C LYS A 80 12.10 -2.48 -5.73
N GLU A 81 12.40 -1.79 -4.64
CA GLU A 81 11.70 -2.04 -3.40
C GLU A 81 10.23 -1.68 -3.61
N ASN A 82 9.34 -2.54 -3.17
CA ASN A 82 7.93 -2.38 -3.46
C ASN A 82 7.07 -2.92 -2.34
N ALA A 83 5.87 -2.38 -2.26
CA ALA A 83 4.89 -2.79 -1.28
C ALA A 83 3.48 -2.57 -1.84
N PHE A 84 2.55 -3.39 -1.40
CA PHE A 84 1.15 -3.25 -1.72
C PHE A 84 0.32 -3.29 -0.44
N PHE A 85 -0.64 -2.41 -0.32
CA PHE A 85 -1.63 -2.52 0.75
C PHE A 85 -3.04 -2.46 0.16
N SER A 86 -3.90 -3.27 0.74
CA SER A 86 -5.32 -3.32 0.38
C SER A 86 -6.14 -2.66 1.47
N VAL A 87 -7.13 -1.89 1.08
CA VAL A 87 -8.10 -1.30 1.99
C VAL A 87 -9.46 -1.92 1.70
N ASN A 88 -9.98 -2.69 2.64
CA ASN A 88 -11.28 -3.32 2.45
C ASN A 88 -11.99 -3.55 3.78
N VAL A 89 -13.32 -3.60 3.71
CA VAL A 89 -14.19 -3.69 4.91
C VAL A 89 -14.03 -5.03 5.61
N VAL A 90 -13.69 -6.06 4.88
CA VAL A 90 -13.55 -7.43 5.42
C VAL A 90 -12.38 -7.50 6.42
N ALA A 91 -11.40 -6.63 6.28
CA ALA A 91 -10.27 -6.57 7.21
C ALA A 91 -10.66 -6.17 8.64
N ARG A 92 -11.91 -5.76 8.88
CA ARG A 92 -12.42 -5.51 10.23
C ARG A 92 -12.54 -6.79 11.04
N LYS A 93 -12.75 -7.92 10.39
CA LYS A 93 -12.85 -9.22 11.06
C LYS A 93 -11.45 -9.68 11.44
N SER A 94 -11.26 -10.10 12.68
CA SER A 94 -9.95 -10.52 13.18
C SER A 94 -9.33 -11.66 12.39
N GLU A 95 -10.15 -12.57 11.88
CA GLU A 95 -9.69 -13.68 11.05
C GLU A 95 -9.30 -13.29 9.62
N LYS A 96 -9.58 -12.04 9.19
CA LYS A 96 -9.34 -11.58 7.83
C LYS A 96 -8.56 -10.27 7.77
N ASN A 97 -7.88 -9.92 8.86
CA ASN A 97 -7.17 -8.65 8.96
C ASN A 97 -5.67 -8.75 8.63
N THR A 98 -5.22 -9.89 8.14
CA THR A 98 -3.84 -10.07 7.68
C THR A 98 -3.81 -10.30 6.17
N ALA A 99 -2.65 -10.07 5.57
CA ALA A 99 -2.49 -10.28 4.13
C ALA A 99 -2.77 -11.74 3.75
N GLU A 100 -2.34 -12.70 4.58
CA GLU A 100 -2.52 -14.13 4.31
C GLU A 100 -3.96 -14.57 4.43
N SER A 101 -4.74 -13.98 5.33
CA SER A 101 -6.11 -14.40 5.61
C SER A 101 -7.17 -13.62 4.83
N ASN A 102 -6.80 -12.51 4.21
CA ASN A 102 -7.77 -11.65 3.52
C ASN A 102 -8.09 -12.18 2.13
N PRO A 103 -9.37 -12.45 1.81
CA PRO A 103 -9.75 -13.04 0.54
C PRO A 103 -9.48 -12.14 -0.67
N TYR A 104 -9.57 -10.82 -0.50
CA TYR A 104 -9.31 -9.89 -1.60
C TYR A 104 -7.84 -9.79 -1.93
N VAL A 105 -6.97 -9.85 -0.93
CA VAL A 105 -5.52 -9.90 -1.14
C VAL A 105 -5.14 -11.19 -1.87
N ASN A 106 -5.73 -12.31 -1.47
CA ASN A 106 -5.49 -13.60 -2.14
C ASN A 106 -5.94 -13.56 -3.60
N LYS A 107 -7.09 -12.95 -3.87
CA LYS A 107 -7.59 -12.77 -5.23
C LYS A 107 -6.66 -11.88 -6.06
N PHE A 108 -6.14 -10.81 -5.47
CA PHE A 108 -5.19 -9.92 -6.12
C PHE A 108 -3.93 -10.68 -6.54
N LEU A 109 -3.36 -11.46 -5.64
CA LEU A 109 -2.13 -12.22 -5.91
C LEU A 109 -2.33 -13.27 -7.01
N LYS A 110 -3.52 -13.80 -7.16
CA LYS A 110 -3.85 -14.75 -8.22
C LYS A 110 -4.06 -14.06 -9.57
N THR A 111 -4.48 -12.82 -9.56
CA THR A 111 -4.81 -12.07 -10.78
C THR A 111 -3.57 -11.42 -11.41
N THR A 112 -2.64 -10.94 -10.57
CA THR A 112 -1.47 -10.22 -11.04
C THR A 112 -0.22 -11.10 -11.06
N LYS A 113 0.71 -10.78 -11.97
CA LYS A 113 2.03 -11.41 -12.00
C LYS A 113 2.99 -10.79 -11.01
N TRP A 114 2.67 -9.61 -10.49
CA TRP A 114 3.49 -8.93 -9.50
C TRP A 114 3.39 -9.61 -8.15
N LYS A 115 4.53 -9.89 -7.54
CA LYS A 115 4.62 -10.42 -6.19
C LYS A 115 5.20 -9.34 -5.29
N PRO A 116 4.35 -8.55 -4.60
CA PRO A 116 4.83 -7.50 -3.73
C PRO A 116 5.79 -8.04 -2.66
N LYS A 117 6.89 -7.35 -2.45
CA LYS A 117 7.87 -7.74 -1.44
C LYS A 117 7.34 -7.51 -0.03
N ASN A 118 6.45 -6.54 0.12
CA ASN A 118 5.80 -6.26 1.39
C ASN A 118 4.29 -6.08 1.12
N LEU A 119 3.47 -6.66 1.98
CA LEU A 119 2.05 -6.77 1.72
C LEU A 119 1.28 -6.62 3.04
N ASP A 120 0.28 -5.76 3.05
CA ASP A 120 -0.59 -5.65 4.22
C ASP A 120 -2.01 -5.28 3.80
N VAL A 121 -2.90 -5.29 4.78
CA VAL A 121 -4.31 -4.98 4.59
C VAL A 121 -4.80 -4.11 5.74
N PHE A 122 -5.58 -3.09 5.40
CA PHE A 122 -6.17 -2.18 6.38
C PHE A 122 -7.68 -2.13 6.20
N ALA A 123 -8.40 -2.01 7.32
CA ALA A 123 -9.84 -1.88 7.28
C ALA A 123 -10.25 -0.51 6.76
N GLY A 124 -11.18 -0.47 5.84
CA GLY A 124 -11.83 0.77 5.43
C GLY A 124 -12.64 1.34 6.60
N VAL A 125 -12.67 2.65 6.72
CA VAL A 125 -13.41 3.32 7.78
C VAL A 125 -14.89 3.37 7.42
N VAL A 126 -15.71 2.66 8.17
CA VAL A 126 -17.17 2.70 8.06
C VAL A 126 -17.71 2.79 9.48
N ASP A 127 -18.42 3.83 9.82
CA ASP A 127 -19.20 4.00 11.08
C ASP A 127 -18.60 3.36 12.34
N TYR A 128 -17.41 3.79 12.72
CA TYR A 128 -16.82 3.35 13.98
C TYR A 128 -16.94 4.42 15.07
N PRO A 129 -17.10 4.01 16.34
CA PRO A 129 -16.76 4.91 17.43
C PRO A 129 -15.27 5.22 17.31
N VAL A 130 -14.98 6.46 17.10
CA VAL A 130 -13.75 6.98 16.52
C VAL A 130 -12.47 6.64 17.31
N TYR A 131 -12.56 6.39 18.62
CA TYR A 131 -11.36 6.31 19.44
C TYR A 131 -10.63 4.97 19.42
N ASN A 132 -11.33 3.86 19.63
CA ASN A 132 -10.66 2.56 19.79
C ASN A 132 -10.15 1.98 18.48
N PHE A 133 -10.89 2.21 17.40
CA PHE A 133 -10.49 1.74 16.08
C PHE A 133 -9.29 2.52 15.54
N PHE A 134 -9.34 3.84 15.71
CA PHE A 134 -8.29 4.72 15.19
C PHE A 134 -6.93 4.40 15.80
N ASP A 135 -6.89 4.12 17.11
CA ASP A 135 -5.64 3.80 17.78
C ASP A 135 -5.05 2.49 17.29
N LYS A 136 -5.86 1.44 17.16
CA LYS A 136 -5.40 0.15 16.62
C LYS A 136 -4.92 0.28 15.19
N PHE A 137 -5.65 1.02 14.39
CA PHE A 137 -5.32 1.28 13.00
C PHE A 137 -3.98 2.03 12.90
N MET A 138 -3.79 3.05 13.71
CA MET A 138 -2.57 3.85 13.70
C MET A 138 -1.36 3.05 14.15
N ILE A 139 -1.49 2.22 15.17
CA ILE A 139 -0.40 1.36 15.62
C ILE A 139 0.01 0.41 14.50
N ARG A 140 -0.95 -0.24 13.86
CA ARG A 140 -0.68 -1.16 12.76
C ARG A 140 -0.02 -0.44 11.59
N LEU A 141 -0.49 0.74 11.25
CA LEU A 141 0.08 1.54 10.18
C LEU A 141 1.52 1.93 10.48
N ILE A 142 1.80 2.38 11.68
CA ILE A 142 3.15 2.75 12.10
C ILE A 142 4.08 1.54 12.03
N MET A 143 3.65 0.38 12.49
CA MET A 143 4.46 -0.83 12.43
C MET A 143 4.76 -1.25 10.99
N TRP A 144 3.79 -1.10 10.10
CA TRP A 144 4.00 -1.40 8.68
C TRP A 144 5.00 -0.43 8.05
N ILE A 145 4.88 0.86 8.36
CA ILE A 145 5.82 1.87 7.87
C ILE A 145 7.24 1.59 8.37
N LEU A 146 7.39 1.21 9.64
CA LEU A 146 8.70 0.83 10.18
C LEU A 146 9.27 -0.38 9.45
N SER A 147 8.43 -1.35 9.10
CA SER A 147 8.82 -2.49 8.27
C SER A 147 9.36 -2.04 6.92
N LEU A 148 8.70 -1.09 6.27
CA LEU A 148 9.16 -0.54 4.99
C LEU A 148 10.50 0.17 5.12
N ILE A 149 10.72 0.90 6.19
CA ILE A 149 11.98 1.60 6.45
C ILE A 149 13.10 0.59 6.66
N HIS A 150 12.87 -0.47 7.40
CA HIS A 150 13.87 -1.52 7.63
C HIS A 150 14.25 -2.25 6.34
N ILE A 151 13.29 -2.48 5.46
CA ILE A 151 13.56 -3.08 4.16
C ILE A 151 14.46 -2.19 3.32
N SER A 152 14.33 -0.87 3.48
CA SER A 152 15.12 0.09 2.71
C SER A 152 16.53 0.31 3.26
N GLU A 153 16.90 -0.31 4.38
CA GLU A 153 18.23 -0.23 4.98
C GLU A 153 18.88 -1.63 5.01
N PRO A 154 19.46 -2.09 3.89
CA PRO A 154 19.87 -3.50 3.75
C PRO A 154 21.07 -3.91 4.58
N THR A 155 21.84 -3.00 5.12
CA THR A 155 23.11 -3.32 5.79
C THR A 155 23.09 -3.09 7.28
N ARG A 156 21.96 -2.82 7.87
CA ARG A 156 21.88 -2.51 9.28
C ARG A 156 22.00 -3.78 10.11
N PRO A 157 23.05 -3.91 10.96
CA PRO A 157 23.13 -5.07 11.81
C PRO A 157 22.03 -5.06 12.86
N ARG A 158 21.46 -6.22 13.09
CA ARG A 158 20.49 -6.38 14.16
C ARG A 158 21.23 -6.66 15.45
N LEU A 159 20.90 -5.88 16.41
CA LEU A 159 21.36 -6.10 17.77
C LEU A 159 20.38 -6.98 18.50
#